data_ffbe9997a6d26fbf4db8104b97422000
#
_entry.id   ffbe9997a6d26fbf4db8104b97422000
#
_cell.length_a   1.000
_cell.length_b   1.000
_cell.length_c   1.000
_cell.angle_alpha   90.00
_cell.angle_beta   90.00
_cell.angle_gamma   90.00
#
_symmetry.space_group_name_H-M   'P 1'
#
loop_
_entity.id
_entity.type
_entity.pdbx_description
1 polymer ?
#
loop_
_entity_poly.entity_id
_entity_poly.type
_entity_poly.pdbx_seq_one_letter_code
_entity_poly.pdbx_strand_id
1 'polypeptide(L)'
;MPAPQGTSNSPAAVLVVGPSRVSDNVLAQALFKALLADAPGIAIDVIAPARILPLLTRMPEVRRGIAAPQAGGVAGAIEHWQLGRSLRGAYQRAIVLGEGWRAALVPFAAGIPRRSGWNGQVRSLLLNDTRTLDTACHPTTLQRYAALAGSRGAEPPALQMPRFEVRVADVQATMQTLGVQKSARRRVLALCPGAEFGSARQWPTLHFAELGRQFAREGWDIWLFGSAEDLAVSEGVAATCKVVTNLVGRTTLEQAVDLLSLADAVVANDSGLMHLAAALGRPLVALYGPSDPVIAPPFSQPSRLVRLGLLCSPCDRRECPLGTTACLVDMPVEQVAEALRAVTA
;
A
#
# COMPACT_ATOMS: atom_id res chain seq x y z
N MET A 1 -19.44 -42.72 -31.61
CA MET A 1 -19.22 -42.43 -30.19
C MET A 1 -18.56 -41.07 -30.09
N PRO A 2 -19.16 -40.04 -29.54
CA PRO A 2 -18.48 -38.75 -29.33
C PRO A 2 -17.58 -38.87 -28.10
N ALA A 3 -16.35 -38.36 -28.23
CA ALA A 3 -15.38 -38.30 -27.13
C ALA A 3 -15.89 -37.38 -26.01
N PRO A 4 -15.63 -37.71 -24.74
CA PRO A 4 -16.02 -36.86 -23.63
C PRO A 4 -15.20 -35.56 -23.68
N GLN A 5 -15.88 -34.44 -23.87
CA GLN A 5 -15.33 -33.11 -23.64
C GLN A 5 -15.11 -32.98 -22.13
N GLY A 6 -13.89 -33.19 -21.68
CA GLY A 6 -13.46 -32.89 -20.34
C GLY A 6 -13.50 -31.39 -20.12
N THR A 7 -14.60 -30.87 -19.61
CA THR A 7 -14.67 -29.53 -19.04
C THR A 7 -13.83 -29.54 -17.77
N SER A 8 -12.56 -29.10 -17.87
CA SER A 8 -11.78 -28.74 -16.70
C SER A 8 -12.47 -27.53 -16.05
N ASN A 9 -13.25 -27.81 -15.01
CA ASN A 9 -13.98 -26.82 -14.23
C ASN A 9 -13.04 -26.06 -13.29
N SER A 10 -11.87 -25.66 -13.80
CA SER A 10 -10.98 -24.74 -13.07
C SER A 10 -11.63 -23.37 -13.10
N PRO A 11 -11.81 -22.72 -11.95
CA PRO A 11 -12.39 -21.38 -11.92
C PRO A 11 -11.61 -20.44 -12.85
N ALA A 12 -12.35 -19.60 -13.58
CA ALA A 12 -11.72 -18.60 -14.44
C ALA A 12 -10.69 -17.81 -13.62
N ALA A 13 -9.47 -17.72 -14.13
CA ALA A 13 -8.39 -17.06 -13.42
C ALA A 13 -7.99 -15.74 -14.09
N VAL A 14 -7.74 -14.71 -13.29
CA VAL A 14 -7.23 -13.40 -13.72
C VAL A 14 -5.83 -13.21 -13.17
N LEU A 15 -4.93 -12.77 -14.03
CA LEU A 15 -3.60 -12.32 -13.65
C LEU A 15 -3.60 -10.81 -13.46
N VAL A 16 -3.21 -10.34 -12.27
CA VAL A 16 -2.97 -8.91 -12.02
C VAL A 16 -1.47 -8.68 -11.94
N VAL A 17 -0.95 -7.79 -12.78
CA VAL A 17 0.43 -7.31 -12.64
C VAL A 17 0.38 -6.07 -11.75
N GLY A 18 0.74 -6.26 -10.49
CA GLY A 18 0.66 -5.25 -9.44
C GLY A 18 1.70 -4.13 -9.58
N PRO A 19 1.49 -3.03 -8.86
CA PRO A 19 2.46 -1.94 -8.75
C PRO A 19 3.67 -2.33 -7.88
N SER A 20 4.68 -1.47 -7.85
CA SER A 20 5.93 -1.75 -7.12
C SER A 20 5.93 -1.27 -5.66
N ARG A 21 5.07 -0.30 -5.32
CA ARG A 21 5.04 0.30 -3.98
C ARG A 21 4.07 -0.42 -3.05
N VAL A 22 4.34 -0.36 -1.74
CA VAL A 22 3.46 -0.91 -0.71
C VAL A 22 2.09 -0.22 -0.74
N SER A 23 2.06 1.13 -0.74
CA SER A 23 0.83 1.93 -0.80
C SER A 23 -0.10 1.51 -1.93
N ASP A 24 0.48 1.41 -3.14
CA ASP A 24 -0.29 1.11 -4.34
C ASP A 24 -0.83 -0.33 -4.34
N ASN A 25 -0.09 -1.28 -3.73
CA ASN A 25 -0.58 -2.66 -3.57
C ASN A 25 -1.72 -2.75 -2.55
N VAL A 26 -1.70 -1.96 -1.47
CA VAL A 26 -2.85 -1.84 -0.56
C VAL A 26 -4.07 -1.32 -1.32
N LEU A 27 -3.89 -0.23 -2.09
CA LEU A 27 -4.98 0.38 -2.86
C LEU A 27 -5.49 -0.54 -3.98
N ALA A 28 -4.64 -1.42 -4.53
CA ALA A 28 -5.02 -2.40 -5.55
C ALA A 28 -6.04 -3.44 -5.05
N GLN A 29 -6.19 -3.63 -3.74
CA GLN A 29 -7.24 -4.51 -3.20
C GLN A 29 -8.65 -4.07 -3.61
N ALA A 30 -8.87 -2.78 -3.89
CA ALA A 30 -10.15 -2.30 -4.44
C ALA A 30 -10.49 -2.94 -5.79
N LEU A 31 -9.48 -3.18 -6.65
CA LEU A 31 -9.66 -3.96 -7.89
C LEU A 31 -10.01 -5.41 -7.59
N PHE A 32 -9.33 -6.05 -6.63
CA PHE A 32 -9.57 -7.47 -6.31
C PHE A 32 -10.99 -7.67 -5.80
N LYS A 33 -11.46 -6.79 -4.92
CA LYS A 33 -12.85 -6.78 -4.43
C LYS A 33 -13.86 -6.56 -5.55
N ALA A 34 -13.58 -5.62 -6.44
CA ALA A 34 -14.43 -5.34 -7.59
C ALA A 34 -14.51 -6.54 -8.56
N LEU A 35 -13.40 -7.25 -8.79
CA LEU A 35 -13.37 -8.47 -9.62
C LEU A 35 -14.20 -9.60 -9.01
N LEU A 36 -14.13 -9.80 -7.68
CA LEU A 36 -14.93 -10.81 -6.99
C LEU A 36 -16.42 -10.44 -6.94
N ALA A 37 -16.74 -9.16 -6.87
CA ALA A 37 -18.13 -8.70 -6.93
C ALA A 37 -18.75 -8.92 -8.32
N ASP A 38 -17.97 -8.69 -9.40
CA ASP A 38 -18.38 -8.92 -10.79
C ASP A 38 -18.48 -10.42 -11.15
N ALA A 39 -17.53 -11.22 -10.65
CA ALA A 39 -17.46 -12.66 -10.91
C ALA A 39 -17.11 -13.44 -9.62
N PRO A 40 -18.11 -13.81 -8.80
CA PRO A 40 -17.90 -14.59 -7.60
C PRO A 40 -17.20 -15.92 -7.89
N GLY A 41 -16.10 -16.20 -7.15
CA GLY A 41 -15.31 -17.42 -7.34
C GLY A 41 -14.20 -17.31 -8.39
N ILE A 42 -13.99 -16.14 -9.01
CA ILE A 42 -12.84 -15.92 -9.88
C ILE A 42 -11.53 -16.04 -9.06
N ALA A 43 -10.54 -16.72 -9.61
CA ALA A 43 -9.23 -16.86 -8.97
C ALA A 43 -8.32 -15.68 -9.38
N ILE A 44 -7.80 -14.94 -8.40
CA ILE A 44 -6.93 -13.78 -8.65
C ILE A 44 -5.50 -14.15 -8.26
N ASP A 45 -4.59 -14.14 -9.22
CA ASP A 45 -3.15 -14.26 -9.00
C ASP A 45 -2.49 -12.90 -9.25
N VAL A 46 -1.56 -12.53 -8.38
CA VAL A 46 -0.93 -11.20 -8.43
C VAL A 46 0.58 -11.32 -8.60
N ILE A 47 1.12 -10.71 -9.65
CA ILE A 47 2.56 -10.52 -9.81
C ILE A 47 2.95 -9.24 -9.07
N ALA A 48 3.87 -9.35 -8.11
CA ALA A 48 4.38 -8.21 -7.35
C ALA A 48 5.85 -8.43 -6.95
N PRO A 49 6.59 -7.37 -6.57
CA PRO A 49 7.92 -7.53 -5.99
C PRO A 49 7.92 -8.52 -4.82
N ALA A 50 8.99 -9.31 -4.67
CA ALA A 50 9.08 -10.34 -3.64
C ALA A 50 8.77 -9.81 -2.22
N ARG A 51 9.21 -8.59 -1.91
CA ARG A 51 8.93 -7.91 -0.63
C ARG A 51 7.43 -7.66 -0.37
N ILE A 52 6.60 -7.64 -1.42
CA ILE A 52 5.15 -7.39 -1.32
C ILE A 52 4.35 -8.69 -1.14
N LEU A 53 4.91 -9.83 -1.55
CA LEU A 53 4.18 -11.11 -1.51
C LEU A 53 3.58 -11.44 -0.13
N PRO A 54 4.28 -11.21 0.99
CA PRO A 54 3.71 -11.44 2.31
C PRO A 54 2.46 -10.58 2.59
N LEU A 55 2.38 -9.37 2.02
CA LEU A 55 1.21 -8.51 2.15
C LEU A 55 -0.01 -9.10 1.44
N LEU A 56 0.19 -9.72 0.28
CA LEU A 56 -0.89 -10.34 -0.49
C LEU A 56 -1.55 -11.50 0.26
N THR A 57 -0.86 -12.16 1.18
CA THR A 57 -1.44 -13.24 2.01
C THR A 57 -2.46 -12.72 3.03
N ARG A 58 -2.47 -11.41 3.29
CA ARG A 58 -3.45 -10.74 4.16
C ARG A 58 -4.69 -10.25 3.41
N MET A 59 -4.75 -10.48 2.09
CA MET A 59 -5.86 -10.12 1.21
C MET A 59 -6.62 -11.40 0.81
N PRO A 60 -7.81 -11.66 1.36
CA PRO A 60 -8.54 -12.91 1.11
C PRO A 60 -8.95 -13.10 -0.36
N GLU A 61 -8.98 -12.02 -1.13
CA GLU A 61 -9.30 -12.04 -2.55
C GLU A 61 -8.18 -12.68 -3.40
N VAL A 62 -6.93 -12.69 -2.90
CA VAL A 62 -5.77 -13.15 -3.66
C VAL A 62 -5.54 -14.65 -3.42
N ARG A 63 -5.60 -15.43 -4.49
CA ARG A 63 -5.30 -16.87 -4.43
C ARG A 63 -3.81 -17.11 -4.21
N ARG A 64 -2.93 -16.41 -4.95
CA ARG A 64 -1.47 -16.49 -4.79
C ARG A 64 -0.75 -15.24 -5.30
N GLY A 65 0.38 -14.95 -4.69
CA GLY A 65 1.36 -14.00 -5.17
C GLY A 65 2.44 -14.69 -6.01
N ILE A 66 2.89 -14.03 -7.07
CA ILE A 66 3.98 -14.47 -7.96
C ILE A 66 5.07 -13.39 -7.91
N ALA A 67 6.31 -13.80 -7.65
CA ALA A 67 7.41 -12.84 -7.58
C ALA A 67 7.69 -12.22 -8.96
N ALA A 68 7.68 -10.90 -9.02
CA ALA A 68 8.11 -10.16 -10.20
C ALA A 68 9.64 -10.24 -10.34
N PRO A 69 10.18 -10.36 -11.55
CA PRO A 69 11.62 -10.25 -11.80
C PRO A 69 12.15 -8.88 -11.34
N GLN A 70 13.37 -8.88 -10.78
CA GLN A 70 13.95 -7.65 -10.21
C GLN A 70 15.11 -7.09 -11.04
N ALA A 71 15.65 -7.85 -11.99
CA ALA A 71 16.74 -7.38 -12.83
C ALA A 71 16.34 -6.17 -13.66
N GLY A 72 17.28 -5.26 -13.85
CA GLY A 72 17.13 -4.08 -14.70
C GLY A 72 17.58 -4.36 -16.14
N GLY A 73 17.44 -3.35 -17.02
CA GLY A 73 17.97 -3.42 -18.37
C GLY A 73 17.39 -4.57 -19.22
N VAL A 74 18.23 -5.13 -20.10
CA VAL A 74 17.87 -6.24 -21.01
C VAL A 74 17.63 -7.54 -20.24
N ALA A 75 18.44 -7.83 -19.22
CA ALA A 75 18.27 -9.03 -18.39
C ALA A 75 16.87 -9.08 -17.76
N GLY A 76 16.40 -7.95 -17.21
CA GLY A 76 15.06 -7.86 -16.67
C GLY A 76 13.96 -8.09 -17.71
N ALA A 77 14.15 -7.62 -18.94
CA ALA A 77 13.19 -7.90 -20.01
C ALA A 77 13.15 -9.40 -20.36
N ILE A 78 14.30 -10.07 -20.39
CA ILE A 78 14.38 -11.52 -20.61
C ILE A 78 13.67 -12.28 -19.50
N GLU A 79 13.91 -11.93 -18.24
CA GLU A 79 13.25 -12.58 -17.09
C GLU A 79 11.72 -12.39 -17.12
N HIS A 80 11.23 -11.18 -17.43
CA HIS A 80 9.79 -10.94 -17.58
C HIS A 80 9.18 -11.75 -18.73
N TRP A 81 9.91 -11.88 -19.84
CA TRP A 81 9.50 -12.72 -20.95
C TRP A 81 9.44 -14.20 -20.58
N GLN A 82 10.46 -14.70 -19.87
CA GLN A 82 10.53 -16.10 -19.40
C GLN A 82 9.38 -16.39 -18.42
N LEU A 83 9.15 -15.49 -17.45
CA LEU A 83 8.00 -15.59 -16.54
C LEU A 83 6.68 -15.64 -17.32
N GLY A 84 6.51 -14.77 -18.32
CA GLY A 84 5.31 -14.79 -19.15
C GLY A 84 5.15 -16.13 -19.87
N ARG A 85 6.20 -16.69 -20.44
CA ARG A 85 6.16 -17.99 -21.12
C ARG A 85 5.79 -19.14 -20.20
N SER A 86 6.22 -19.12 -18.93
CA SER A 86 5.85 -20.14 -17.94
C SER A 86 4.38 -20.09 -17.53
N LEU A 87 3.71 -18.95 -17.77
CA LEU A 87 2.30 -18.72 -17.45
C LEU A 87 1.34 -18.93 -18.64
N ARG A 88 1.84 -19.45 -19.77
CA ARG A 88 1.01 -19.69 -20.97
C ARG A 88 -0.17 -20.62 -20.69
N GLY A 89 -1.33 -20.24 -21.21
CA GLY A 89 -2.57 -21.03 -21.09
C GLY A 89 -3.23 -20.97 -19.70
N ALA A 90 -2.61 -20.34 -18.70
CA ALA A 90 -3.12 -20.32 -17.34
C ALA A 90 -4.22 -19.25 -17.11
N TYR A 91 -4.30 -18.24 -17.96
CA TYR A 91 -5.19 -17.09 -17.77
C TYR A 91 -5.86 -16.66 -19.07
N GLN A 92 -7.13 -16.21 -18.96
CA GLN A 92 -7.88 -15.63 -20.08
C GLN A 92 -7.84 -14.08 -20.05
N ARG A 93 -7.56 -13.51 -18.88
CA ARG A 93 -7.52 -12.06 -18.68
C ARG A 93 -6.31 -11.68 -17.82
N ALA A 94 -5.67 -10.57 -18.18
CA ALA A 94 -4.69 -9.90 -17.35
C ALA A 94 -5.05 -8.43 -17.18
N ILE A 95 -4.76 -7.87 -15.99
CA ILE A 95 -4.90 -6.45 -15.69
C ILE A 95 -3.54 -5.92 -15.24
N VAL A 96 -3.06 -4.86 -15.90
CA VAL A 96 -1.74 -4.29 -15.65
C VAL A 96 -1.89 -2.97 -14.91
N LEU A 97 -1.55 -2.97 -13.62
CA LEU A 97 -1.49 -1.79 -12.75
C LEU A 97 -0.09 -1.19 -12.73
N GLY A 98 0.94 -2.05 -12.85
CA GLY A 98 2.34 -1.65 -12.81
C GLY A 98 2.68 -0.63 -13.90
N GLU A 99 3.59 0.27 -13.57
CA GLU A 99 4.09 1.29 -14.48
C GLU A 99 5.16 0.72 -15.43
N GLY A 100 5.24 1.33 -16.60
CA GLY A 100 6.23 0.96 -17.61
C GLY A 100 5.85 -0.26 -18.46
N TRP A 101 6.58 -0.45 -19.55
CA TRP A 101 6.33 -1.48 -20.55
C TRP A 101 6.65 -2.91 -20.09
N ARG A 102 7.61 -3.07 -19.14
CA ARG A 102 7.97 -4.39 -18.60
C ARG A 102 6.82 -5.05 -17.87
N ALA A 103 5.99 -4.27 -17.16
CA ALA A 103 4.80 -4.80 -16.52
C ALA A 103 3.83 -5.45 -17.51
N ALA A 104 3.71 -4.91 -18.72
CA ALA A 104 2.85 -5.47 -19.77
C ALA A 104 3.52 -6.62 -20.54
N LEU A 105 4.84 -6.81 -20.43
CA LEU A 105 5.58 -7.83 -21.16
C LEU A 105 5.21 -9.25 -20.69
N VAL A 106 4.98 -9.45 -19.38
CA VAL A 106 4.59 -10.77 -18.84
C VAL A 106 3.29 -11.28 -19.46
N PRO A 107 2.16 -10.55 -19.38
CA PRO A 107 0.91 -11.03 -19.96
C PRO A 107 0.95 -11.11 -21.49
N PHE A 108 1.77 -10.29 -22.15
CA PHE A 108 2.00 -10.39 -23.59
C PHE A 108 2.73 -11.70 -23.95
N ALA A 109 3.84 -12.00 -23.29
CA ALA A 109 4.62 -13.23 -23.51
C ALA A 109 3.86 -14.50 -23.13
N ALA A 110 2.94 -14.40 -22.15
CA ALA A 110 2.04 -15.47 -21.79
C ALA A 110 0.94 -15.72 -22.84
N GLY A 111 0.77 -14.81 -23.82
CA GLY A 111 -0.27 -14.92 -24.83
C GLY A 111 -1.69 -14.77 -24.26
N ILE A 112 -1.86 -14.03 -23.15
CA ILE A 112 -3.17 -13.84 -22.53
C ILE A 112 -4.07 -13.07 -23.49
N PRO A 113 -5.28 -13.58 -23.80
CA PRO A 113 -6.15 -13.01 -24.84
C PRO A 113 -6.58 -11.56 -24.55
N ARG A 114 -6.98 -11.28 -23.29
CA ARG A 114 -7.40 -9.93 -22.88
C ARG A 114 -6.39 -9.33 -21.91
N ARG A 115 -5.76 -8.22 -22.30
CA ARG A 115 -4.74 -7.52 -21.52
C ARG A 115 -5.16 -6.07 -21.32
N SER A 116 -5.74 -5.80 -20.15
CA SER A 116 -6.35 -4.53 -19.80
C SER A 116 -5.38 -3.62 -19.02
N GLY A 117 -5.46 -2.32 -19.20
CA GLY A 117 -4.72 -1.34 -18.41
C GLY A 117 -4.98 0.10 -18.88
N TRP A 118 -4.55 1.06 -18.07
CA TRP A 118 -4.63 2.47 -18.45
C TRP A 118 -3.66 2.78 -19.58
N ASN A 119 -4.09 3.58 -20.54
CA ASN A 119 -3.26 4.06 -21.63
C ASN A 119 -2.05 4.84 -21.07
N GLY A 120 -0.89 4.66 -21.67
CA GLY A 120 0.32 5.37 -21.31
C GLY A 120 1.58 4.71 -21.81
N GLN A 121 2.48 5.50 -22.36
CA GLN A 121 3.79 5.08 -22.84
C GLN A 121 3.76 3.85 -23.79
N VAL A 122 4.90 3.19 -23.93
CA VAL A 122 5.12 2.03 -24.80
C VAL A 122 4.28 0.80 -24.40
N ARG A 123 3.80 0.73 -23.16
CA ARG A 123 2.98 -0.41 -22.69
C ARG A 123 1.68 -0.59 -23.46
N SER A 124 1.15 0.48 -24.07
CA SER A 124 -0.07 0.44 -24.88
C SER A 124 0.08 -0.46 -26.11
N LEU A 125 1.29 -0.71 -26.59
CA LEU A 125 1.57 -1.64 -27.71
C LEU A 125 1.47 -3.11 -27.28
N LEU A 126 1.64 -3.42 -26.01
CA LEU A 126 1.59 -4.77 -25.44
C LEU A 126 0.21 -5.13 -24.87
N LEU A 127 -0.64 -4.13 -24.63
CA LEU A 127 -2.01 -4.28 -24.18
C LEU A 127 -2.96 -4.26 -25.39
N ASN A 128 -4.11 -4.90 -25.27
CA ASN A 128 -5.15 -4.88 -26.30
C ASN A 128 -6.53 -4.41 -25.80
N ASP A 129 -6.64 -4.07 -24.50
CA ASP A 129 -7.79 -3.42 -23.89
C ASP A 129 -7.27 -2.20 -23.11
N THR A 130 -6.72 -1.21 -23.84
CA THR A 130 -6.24 0.05 -23.26
C THR A 130 -7.39 1.00 -23.02
N ARG A 131 -7.37 1.70 -21.87
CA ARG A 131 -8.38 2.67 -21.48
C ARG A 131 -7.75 4.01 -21.19
N THR A 132 -8.43 5.10 -21.58
CA THR A 132 -8.03 6.45 -21.21
C THR A 132 -8.52 6.75 -19.81
N LEU A 133 -7.62 7.19 -18.92
CA LEU A 133 -7.96 7.57 -17.57
C LEU A 133 -8.63 8.95 -17.59
N ASP A 134 -9.86 8.99 -17.15
CA ASP A 134 -10.54 10.22 -16.81
C ASP A 134 -10.36 10.48 -15.30
N THR A 135 -9.55 11.47 -14.97
CA THR A 135 -9.25 11.83 -13.58
C THR A 135 -10.40 12.56 -12.89
N ALA A 136 -11.35 13.12 -13.63
CA ALA A 136 -12.55 13.72 -13.06
C ALA A 136 -13.52 12.63 -12.58
N CYS A 137 -13.70 11.57 -13.37
CA CYS A 137 -14.52 10.42 -12.99
C CYS A 137 -13.83 9.52 -11.95
N HIS A 138 -12.50 9.43 -11.99
CA HIS A 138 -11.71 8.58 -11.10
C HIS A 138 -10.62 9.41 -10.39
N PRO A 139 -10.98 10.31 -9.47
CA PRO A 139 -10.03 11.18 -8.79
C PRO A 139 -9.03 10.40 -7.93
N THR A 140 -9.47 9.33 -7.26
CA THR A 140 -8.60 8.55 -6.36
C THR A 140 -7.96 7.34 -7.04
N THR A 141 -6.79 6.92 -6.55
CA THR A 141 -6.11 5.69 -6.99
C THR A 141 -6.98 4.44 -6.78
N LEU A 142 -7.75 4.39 -5.69
CA LEU A 142 -8.72 3.31 -5.44
C LEU A 142 -9.73 3.18 -6.58
N GLN A 143 -10.34 4.30 -7.01
CA GLN A 143 -11.30 4.33 -8.11
C GLN A 143 -10.64 3.95 -9.43
N ARG A 144 -9.42 4.46 -9.70
CA ARG A 144 -8.63 4.12 -10.90
C ARG A 144 -8.38 2.62 -11.00
N TYR A 145 -8.05 1.97 -9.89
CA TYR A 145 -7.81 0.54 -9.89
C TYR A 145 -9.12 -0.26 -10.00
N ALA A 146 -10.14 0.08 -9.21
CA ALA A 146 -11.43 -0.59 -9.26
C ALA A 146 -12.10 -0.52 -10.65
N ALA A 147 -11.97 0.61 -11.35
CA ALA A 147 -12.54 0.80 -12.69
C ALA A 147 -11.99 -0.19 -13.75
N LEU A 148 -10.81 -0.79 -13.52
CA LEU A 148 -10.26 -1.80 -14.43
C LEU A 148 -10.93 -3.17 -14.28
N ALA A 149 -11.74 -3.40 -13.25
CA ALA A 149 -12.47 -4.67 -13.07
C ALA A 149 -13.53 -4.88 -14.16
N GLY A 150 -14.34 -3.87 -14.44
CA GLY A 150 -15.43 -3.93 -15.41
C GLY A 150 -14.98 -3.99 -16.88
N SER A 151 -15.93 -3.94 -17.80
CA SER A 151 -15.69 -3.78 -19.24
C SER A 151 -15.40 -2.33 -19.59
N ARG A 152 -14.86 -2.10 -20.80
CA ARG A 152 -14.62 -0.73 -21.30
C ARG A 152 -15.96 0.00 -21.44
N GLY A 153 -16.08 1.21 -20.86
CA GLY A 153 -17.31 2.01 -20.88
C GLY A 153 -18.42 1.54 -19.93
N ALA A 154 -18.18 0.52 -19.11
CA ALA A 154 -19.10 0.15 -18.05
C ALA A 154 -19.09 1.19 -16.91
N GLU A 155 -20.21 1.28 -16.19
CA GLU A 155 -20.24 2.06 -14.96
C GLU A 155 -19.16 1.58 -13.97
N PRO A 156 -18.52 2.51 -13.25
CA PRO A 156 -17.55 2.14 -12.22
C PRO A 156 -18.21 1.23 -11.17
N PRO A 157 -17.55 0.14 -10.77
CA PRO A 157 -18.09 -0.72 -9.73
C PRO A 157 -18.20 0.04 -8.40
N ALA A 158 -19.11 -0.40 -7.53
CA ALA A 158 -19.19 0.12 -6.17
C ALA A 158 -17.84 -0.02 -5.48
N LEU A 159 -17.30 1.09 -4.99
CA LEU A 159 -15.97 1.12 -4.40
C LEU A 159 -15.98 0.43 -3.04
N GLN A 160 -15.23 -0.63 -2.90
CA GLN A 160 -14.99 -1.32 -1.64
C GLN A 160 -13.59 -0.97 -1.10
N MET A 161 -13.54 -0.53 0.16
CA MET A 161 -12.27 -0.13 0.78
C MET A 161 -11.38 -1.33 1.07
N PRO A 162 -10.05 -1.18 0.93
CA PRO A 162 -9.09 -2.20 1.35
C PRO A 162 -9.27 -2.58 2.82
N ARG A 163 -9.14 -3.88 3.10
CA ARG A 163 -9.19 -4.42 4.45
C ARG A 163 -8.34 -5.68 4.53
N PHE A 164 -7.44 -5.72 5.51
CA PHE A 164 -6.58 -6.87 5.75
C PHE A 164 -7.15 -7.78 6.82
N GLU A 165 -6.90 -9.06 6.64
CA GLU A 165 -7.17 -10.07 7.65
C GLU A 165 -5.88 -10.40 8.40
N VAL A 166 -5.97 -10.36 9.73
CA VAL A 166 -4.85 -10.67 10.64
C VAL A 166 -5.30 -11.77 11.59
N ARG A 167 -4.51 -12.84 11.63
CA ARG A 167 -4.78 -13.96 12.53
C ARG A 167 -4.08 -13.77 13.86
N VAL A 168 -4.77 -14.03 14.95
CA VAL A 168 -4.24 -13.89 16.31
C VAL A 168 -2.95 -14.71 16.50
N ALA A 169 -2.89 -15.91 15.92
CA ALA A 169 -1.69 -16.77 15.98
C ALA A 169 -0.47 -16.11 15.34
N ASP A 170 -0.64 -15.42 14.19
CA ASP A 170 0.46 -14.73 13.49
C ASP A 170 0.98 -13.56 14.33
N VAL A 171 0.06 -12.79 14.93
CA VAL A 171 0.41 -11.69 15.84
C VAL A 171 1.23 -12.19 17.04
N GLN A 172 0.78 -13.27 17.65
CA GLN A 172 1.49 -13.87 18.79
C GLN A 172 2.88 -14.37 18.41
N ALA A 173 3.00 -15.06 17.27
CA ALA A 173 4.28 -15.53 16.75
C ALA A 173 5.23 -14.36 16.44
N THR A 174 4.72 -13.28 15.84
CA THR A 174 5.48 -12.06 15.56
C THR A 174 5.96 -11.39 16.85
N MET A 175 5.09 -11.25 17.85
CA MET A 175 5.46 -10.69 19.16
C MET A 175 6.56 -11.51 19.84
N GLN A 176 6.43 -12.84 19.83
CA GLN A 176 7.44 -13.73 20.40
C GLN A 176 8.79 -13.64 19.67
N THR A 177 8.76 -13.67 18.33
CA THR A 177 9.98 -13.59 17.50
C THR A 177 10.76 -12.29 17.71
N LEU A 178 10.06 -11.18 17.90
CA LEU A 178 10.68 -9.86 18.06
C LEU A 178 10.90 -9.46 19.52
N GLY A 179 10.45 -10.27 20.48
CA GLY A 179 10.53 -9.97 21.90
C GLY A 179 9.68 -8.74 22.30
N VAL A 180 8.59 -8.47 21.56
CA VAL A 180 7.71 -7.33 21.82
C VAL A 180 6.60 -7.74 22.75
N GLN A 181 6.28 -6.88 23.73
CA GLN A 181 5.17 -7.09 24.65
C GLN A 181 4.22 -5.90 24.58
N LYS A 182 2.92 -6.17 24.50
CA LYS A 182 1.87 -5.16 24.66
C LYS A 182 1.32 -5.22 26.08
N SER A 183 1.39 -4.13 26.81
CA SER A 183 0.73 -4.00 28.10
C SER A 183 -0.79 -4.09 27.95
N ALA A 184 -1.44 -4.87 28.79
CA ALA A 184 -2.91 -4.91 28.84
C ALA A 184 -3.54 -3.60 29.36
N ARG A 185 -2.75 -2.75 30.02
CA ARG A 185 -3.22 -1.51 30.68
C ARG A 185 -2.88 -0.25 29.89
N ARG A 186 -2.05 -0.34 28.86
CA ARG A 186 -1.60 0.84 28.11
C ARG A 186 -2.01 0.72 26.67
N ARG A 187 -2.47 1.83 26.11
CA ARG A 187 -2.73 1.95 24.67
C ARG A 187 -1.41 2.05 23.90
N VAL A 188 -1.39 1.54 22.69
CA VAL A 188 -0.21 1.62 21.81
C VAL A 188 -0.43 2.71 20.77
N LEU A 189 0.47 3.68 20.73
CA LEU A 189 0.60 4.66 19.66
C LEU A 189 1.72 4.23 18.70
N ALA A 190 1.35 3.90 17.47
CA ALA A 190 2.31 3.63 16.41
C ALA A 190 2.70 4.94 15.70
N LEU A 191 3.99 5.24 15.63
CA LEU A 191 4.55 6.35 14.90
C LEU A 191 5.32 5.82 13.68
N CYS A 192 5.00 6.34 12.49
CA CYS A 192 5.60 5.96 11.22
C CYS A 192 6.33 7.16 10.60
N PRO A 193 7.56 7.48 11.06
CA PRO A 193 8.27 8.69 10.68
C PRO A 193 8.92 8.64 9.30
N GLY A 194 9.01 7.45 8.68
CA GLY A 194 9.59 7.26 7.36
C GLY A 194 8.71 7.75 6.22
N ALA A 195 9.32 7.90 5.03
CA ALA A 195 8.62 8.19 3.78
C ALA A 195 9.40 7.65 2.58
N GLU A 196 8.88 6.61 1.94
CA GLU A 196 9.52 5.91 0.80
C GLU A 196 9.78 6.83 -0.42
N PHE A 197 8.99 7.88 -0.60
CA PHE A 197 9.06 8.71 -1.81
C PHE A 197 10.09 9.84 -1.75
N GLY A 198 10.66 10.15 -0.58
CA GLY A 198 11.68 11.16 -0.40
C GLY A 198 11.50 12.02 0.86
N SER A 199 12.55 12.75 1.23
CA SER A 199 12.61 13.55 2.46
C SER A 199 11.57 14.68 2.53
N ALA A 200 11.08 15.15 1.38
CA ALA A 200 10.02 16.18 1.35
C ALA A 200 8.70 15.74 2.00
N ARG A 201 8.47 14.44 2.17
CA ARG A 201 7.27 13.88 2.81
C ARG A 201 7.46 13.54 4.28
N GLN A 202 8.59 13.87 4.87
CA GLN A 202 8.89 13.55 6.27
C GLN A 202 8.57 14.73 7.18
N TRP A 203 7.65 14.53 8.11
CA TRP A 203 7.47 15.43 9.25
C TRP A 203 8.73 15.37 10.12
N PRO A 204 9.20 16.49 10.72
CA PRO A 204 10.47 16.51 11.42
C PRO A 204 10.61 15.44 12.51
N THR A 205 11.78 14.82 12.58
CA THR A 205 12.13 13.81 13.59
C THR A 205 11.87 14.30 15.02
N LEU A 206 12.21 15.58 15.30
CA LEU A 206 11.99 16.19 16.62
C LEU A 206 10.49 16.33 16.94
N HIS A 207 9.64 16.57 15.95
CA HIS A 207 8.20 16.66 16.14
C HIS A 207 7.60 15.29 16.47
N PHE A 208 8.02 14.22 15.77
CA PHE A 208 7.63 12.83 16.15
C PHE A 208 8.09 12.49 17.56
N ALA A 209 9.31 12.88 17.95
CA ALA A 209 9.83 12.63 19.28
C ALA A 209 9.06 13.38 20.37
N GLU A 210 8.69 14.65 20.10
CA GLU A 210 7.90 15.45 21.03
C GLU A 210 6.49 14.86 21.19
N LEU A 211 5.81 14.52 20.09
CA LEU A 211 4.51 13.86 20.12
C LEU A 211 4.60 12.55 20.93
N GLY A 212 5.60 11.71 20.67
CA GLY A 212 5.82 10.47 21.39
C GLY A 212 6.01 10.69 22.92
N ARG A 213 6.81 11.70 23.31
CA ARG A 213 7.00 12.05 24.72
C ARG A 213 5.70 12.52 25.39
N GLN A 214 4.90 13.33 24.68
CA GLN A 214 3.62 13.82 25.19
C GLN A 214 2.68 12.65 25.49
N PHE A 215 2.46 11.75 24.53
CA PHE A 215 1.56 10.61 24.73
C PHE A 215 2.13 9.55 25.69
N ALA A 216 3.44 9.38 25.78
CA ALA A 216 4.05 8.52 26.78
C ALA A 216 3.76 9.01 28.22
N ARG A 217 3.75 10.34 28.46
CA ARG A 217 3.32 10.92 29.76
C ARG A 217 1.83 10.71 30.02
N GLU A 218 1.02 10.63 28.96
CA GLU A 218 -0.42 10.30 29.04
C GLU A 218 -0.68 8.78 29.19
N GLY A 219 0.37 7.96 29.35
CA GLY A 219 0.27 6.53 29.63
C GLY A 219 0.19 5.64 28.39
N TRP A 220 0.60 6.11 27.22
CA TRP A 220 0.70 5.27 26.01
C TRP A 220 2.06 4.58 25.90
N ASP A 221 2.07 3.39 25.31
CA ASP A 221 3.27 2.77 24.79
C ASP A 221 3.53 3.27 23.37
N ILE A 222 4.76 3.71 23.09
CA ILE A 222 5.13 4.31 21.80
C ILE A 222 5.93 3.29 21.00
N TRP A 223 5.42 2.92 19.84
CA TRP A 223 6.09 2.00 18.90
C TRP A 223 6.45 2.72 17.61
N LEU A 224 7.70 2.57 17.16
CA LEU A 224 8.17 3.14 15.88
C LEU A 224 8.17 2.07 14.81
N PHE A 225 7.60 2.39 13.64
CA PHE A 225 7.57 1.53 12.48
C PHE A 225 8.24 2.21 11.28
N GLY A 226 8.93 1.41 10.47
CA GLY A 226 9.59 1.84 9.24
C GLY A 226 10.40 0.73 8.63
N SER A 227 10.90 0.95 7.42
CA SER A 227 11.85 0.10 6.73
C SER A 227 13.28 0.30 7.25
N ALA A 228 14.24 -0.49 6.77
CA ALA A 228 15.65 -0.27 7.07
C ALA A 228 16.17 1.09 6.54
N GLU A 229 15.53 1.65 5.52
CA GLU A 229 15.88 2.97 4.98
C GLU A 229 15.52 4.11 5.96
N ASP A 230 14.62 3.85 6.91
CA ASP A 230 14.13 4.83 7.89
C ASP A 230 14.90 4.78 9.22
N LEU A 231 15.98 3.97 9.32
CA LEU A 231 16.75 3.78 10.56
C LEU A 231 17.27 5.10 11.12
N ALA A 232 17.89 5.97 10.31
CA ALA A 232 18.45 7.24 10.77
C ALA A 232 17.38 8.15 11.38
N VAL A 233 16.20 8.22 10.77
CA VAL A 233 15.07 9.03 11.26
C VAL A 233 14.56 8.45 12.59
N SER A 234 14.41 7.12 12.67
CA SER A 234 13.91 6.45 13.87
C SER A 234 14.88 6.52 15.06
N GLU A 235 16.18 6.42 14.80
CA GLU A 235 17.21 6.62 15.81
C GLU A 235 17.17 8.04 16.37
N GLY A 236 16.96 9.05 15.52
CA GLY A 236 16.76 10.44 15.95
C GLY A 236 15.54 10.61 16.86
N VAL A 237 14.42 9.92 16.56
CA VAL A 237 13.24 9.91 17.43
C VAL A 237 13.58 9.22 18.76
N ALA A 238 14.20 8.04 18.73
CA ALA A 238 14.54 7.24 19.91
C ALA A 238 15.60 7.93 20.78
N ALA A 239 16.53 8.68 20.18
CA ALA A 239 17.53 9.47 20.92
C ALA A 239 16.87 10.53 21.81
N THR A 240 15.76 11.11 21.36
CA THR A 240 15.04 12.19 22.05
C THR A 240 13.90 11.65 22.92
N CYS A 241 13.18 10.62 22.47
CA CYS A 241 12.10 9.95 23.20
C CYS A 241 12.57 8.57 23.68
N LYS A 242 13.11 8.47 24.90
CA LYS A 242 13.77 7.24 25.43
C LYS A 242 12.82 6.08 25.73
N VAL A 243 11.51 6.31 25.72
CA VAL A 243 10.48 5.33 26.12
C VAL A 243 9.82 4.66 24.90
N VAL A 244 10.50 4.60 23.78
CA VAL A 244 9.97 4.00 22.56
C VAL A 244 10.43 2.56 22.35
N THR A 245 9.55 1.73 21.81
CA THR A 245 9.92 0.44 21.22
C THR A 245 10.22 0.67 19.74
N ASN A 246 11.51 0.68 19.38
CA ASN A 246 11.93 0.90 18.00
C ASN A 246 11.89 -0.44 17.21
N LEU A 247 10.96 -0.55 16.26
CA LEU A 247 10.76 -1.69 15.38
C LEU A 247 11.24 -1.44 13.95
N VAL A 248 11.77 -0.25 13.67
CA VAL A 248 12.24 0.18 12.35
C VAL A 248 13.40 -0.73 11.89
N GLY A 249 13.30 -1.26 10.68
CA GLY A 249 14.28 -2.19 10.11
C GLY A 249 14.32 -3.58 10.78
N ARG A 250 13.50 -3.83 11.80
CA ARG A 250 13.46 -5.10 12.54
C ARG A 250 12.30 -6.01 12.13
N THR A 251 11.34 -5.47 11.38
CA THR A 251 10.14 -6.19 10.95
C THR A 251 10.18 -6.48 9.46
N THR A 252 9.71 -7.65 9.04
CA THR A 252 9.23 -7.85 7.69
C THR A 252 7.93 -7.06 7.49
N LEU A 253 7.50 -6.89 6.24
CA LEU A 253 6.23 -6.19 5.96
C LEU A 253 5.02 -6.89 6.60
N GLU A 254 5.03 -8.22 6.62
CA GLU A 254 4.01 -9.05 7.25
C GLU A 254 3.99 -8.84 8.78
N GLN A 255 5.16 -8.87 9.41
CA GLN A 255 5.29 -8.60 10.84
C GLN A 255 4.88 -7.18 11.21
N ALA A 256 5.15 -6.20 10.33
CA ALA A 256 4.68 -4.83 10.51
C ALA A 256 3.15 -4.75 10.49
N VAL A 257 2.48 -5.49 9.59
CA VAL A 257 1.01 -5.60 9.56
C VAL A 257 0.50 -6.20 10.86
N ASP A 258 1.09 -7.30 11.33
CA ASP A 258 0.69 -7.98 12.56
C ASP A 258 0.79 -7.05 13.79
N LEU A 259 1.91 -6.35 13.94
CA LEU A 259 2.11 -5.45 15.08
C LEU A 259 1.30 -4.15 14.97
N LEU A 260 1.14 -3.58 13.74
CA LEU A 260 0.27 -2.42 13.54
C LEU A 260 -1.20 -2.74 13.86
N SER A 261 -1.63 -3.99 13.71
CA SER A 261 -2.98 -4.41 14.10
C SER A 261 -3.26 -4.26 15.60
N LEU A 262 -2.21 -4.22 16.41
CA LEU A 262 -2.27 -4.01 17.87
C LEU A 262 -2.29 -2.53 18.27
N ALA A 263 -1.98 -1.62 17.33
CA ALA A 263 -1.97 -0.19 17.63
C ALA A 263 -3.39 0.32 17.92
N ASP A 264 -3.53 1.11 18.96
CA ASP A 264 -4.77 1.78 19.31
C ASP A 264 -4.94 3.10 18.55
N ALA A 265 -3.81 3.65 18.04
CA ALA A 265 -3.79 4.75 17.10
C ALA A 265 -2.46 4.75 16.30
N VAL A 266 -2.50 5.38 15.13
CA VAL A 266 -1.33 5.52 14.24
C VAL A 266 -1.17 6.98 13.82
N VAL A 267 0.07 7.49 13.84
CA VAL A 267 0.44 8.75 13.20
C VAL A 267 1.49 8.44 12.14
N ALA A 268 1.21 8.80 10.90
CA ALA A 268 2.08 8.47 9.78
C ALA A 268 2.17 9.63 8.77
N ASN A 269 3.36 9.79 8.18
CA ASN A 269 3.48 10.52 6.93
C ASN A 269 2.69 9.83 5.81
N ASP A 270 2.38 10.52 4.71
CA ASP A 270 1.86 9.90 3.49
C ASP A 270 2.83 8.84 2.98
N SER A 271 2.60 7.59 3.33
CA SER A 271 3.49 6.45 3.12
C SER A 271 2.74 5.12 3.00
N GLY A 272 3.47 4.04 2.69
CA GLY A 272 2.91 2.68 2.68
C GLY A 272 2.32 2.27 4.02
N LEU A 273 2.95 2.63 5.13
CA LEU A 273 2.49 2.30 6.48
C LEU A 273 1.18 3.02 6.85
N MET A 274 0.97 4.23 6.36
CA MET A 274 -0.31 4.95 6.50
C MET A 274 -1.46 4.14 5.88
N HIS A 275 -1.27 3.65 4.65
CA HIS A 275 -2.29 2.83 3.98
C HIS A 275 -2.46 1.45 4.62
N LEU A 276 -1.38 0.85 5.17
CA LEU A 276 -1.50 -0.39 5.97
C LEU A 276 -2.35 -0.17 7.22
N ALA A 277 -2.10 0.91 7.97
CA ALA A 277 -2.90 1.27 9.15
C ALA A 277 -4.38 1.46 8.79
N ALA A 278 -4.64 2.12 7.65
CA ALA A 278 -5.99 2.31 7.13
C ALA A 278 -6.67 0.97 6.78
N ALA A 279 -5.97 0.05 6.10
CA ALA A 279 -6.49 -1.27 5.74
C ALA A 279 -6.74 -2.18 6.97
N LEU A 280 -6.03 -1.93 8.07
CA LEU A 280 -6.24 -2.56 9.37
C LEU A 280 -7.35 -1.91 10.19
N GLY A 281 -7.98 -0.83 9.70
CA GLY A 281 -9.03 -0.10 10.39
C GLY A 281 -8.56 0.58 11.67
N ARG A 282 -7.28 0.98 11.74
CA ARG A 282 -6.75 1.67 12.94
C ARG A 282 -7.12 3.14 12.93
N PRO A 283 -7.43 3.74 14.09
CA PRO A 283 -7.53 5.18 14.25
C PRO A 283 -6.25 5.83 13.70
N LEU A 284 -6.37 6.80 12.78
CA LEU A 284 -5.24 7.25 11.98
C LEU A 284 -5.18 8.78 11.87
N VAL A 285 -4.01 9.33 12.13
CA VAL A 285 -3.65 10.70 11.74
C VAL A 285 -2.63 10.63 10.60
N ALA A 286 -3.02 11.13 9.43
CA ALA A 286 -2.20 11.13 8.23
C ALA A 286 -1.66 12.54 7.95
N LEU A 287 -0.34 12.66 7.82
CA LEU A 287 0.37 13.93 7.64
C LEU A 287 0.68 14.14 6.16
N TYR A 288 0.13 15.19 5.58
CA TYR A 288 0.31 15.52 4.18
C TYR A 288 1.06 16.84 4.02
N GLY A 289 2.16 16.79 3.30
CA GLY A 289 2.94 17.95 2.89
C GLY A 289 2.85 18.15 1.37
N PRO A 290 3.82 17.63 0.60
CA PRO A 290 3.89 17.84 -0.85
C PRO A 290 2.92 17.02 -1.67
N SER A 291 2.31 15.96 -1.11
CA SER A 291 1.40 15.04 -1.81
C SER A 291 -0.05 15.54 -1.81
N ASP A 292 -0.79 15.15 -2.85
CA ASP A 292 -2.21 15.48 -2.98
C ASP A 292 -3.06 14.42 -2.26
N PRO A 293 -3.73 14.78 -1.15
CA PRO A 293 -4.58 13.86 -0.43
C PRO A 293 -5.84 13.43 -1.18
N VAL A 294 -6.19 14.10 -2.28
CA VAL A 294 -7.32 13.68 -3.13
C VAL A 294 -6.96 12.40 -3.87
N ILE A 295 -5.71 12.23 -4.30
CA ILE A 295 -5.27 11.07 -5.09
C ILE A 295 -5.24 9.80 -4.25
N ALA A 296 -4.73 9.88 -3.03
CA ALA A 296 -4.56 8.72 -2.14
C ALA A 296 -4.89 9.08 -0.68
N PRO A 297 -6.17 9.38 -0.37
CA PRO A 297 -6.56 9.75 1.00
C PRO A 297 -6.43 8.58 1.97
N PRO A 298 -6.36 8.85 3.28
CA PRO A 298 -6.62 7.82 4.28
C PRO A 298 -8.09 7.39 4.15
N PHE A 299 -8.32 6.11 3.90
CA PHE A 299 -9.66 5.58 3.59
C PHE A 299 -10.35 4.90 4.79
N SER A 300 -9.70 4.83 5.95
CA SER A 300 -10.29 4.26 7.18
C SER A 300 -11.05 5.29 8.00
N GLN A 301 -11.89 4.81 8.91
CA GLN A 301 -12.53 5.62 9.92
C GLN A 301 -12.30 4.95 11.32
N PRO A 302 -12.00 5.72 12.38
CA PRO A 302 -11.81 7.17 12.35
C PRO A 302 -10.43 7.58 11.80
N SER A 303 -10.39 8.59 10.95
CA SER A 303 -9.13 9.18 10.48
C SER A 303 -9.19 10.71 10.44
N ARG A 304 -8.02 11.35 10.58
CA ARG A 304 -7.82 12.78 10.39
C ARG A 304 -6.64 13.02 9.46
N LEU A 305 -6.86 13.88 8.49
CA LEU A 305 -5.84 14.38 7.61
C LEU A 305 -5.35 15.73 8.15
N VAL A 306 -4.05 15.86 8.37
CA VAL A 306 -3.42 17.11 8.80
C VAL A 306 -2.54 17.64 7.66
N ARG A 307 -2.79 18.89 7.26
CA ARG A 307 -2.00 19.63 6.26
C ARG A 307 -2.10 21.13 6.49
N LEU A 308 -1.06 21.87 6.11
CA LEU A 308 -1.09 23.33 6.22
C LEU A 308 -1.75 24.03 5.02
N GLY A 309 -1.81 23.37 3.85
CA GLY A 309 -2.44 23.95 2.65
C GLY A 309 -1.69 25.14 2.07
N LEU A 310 -0.36 25.12 2.08
CA LEU A 310 0.46 26.17 1.50
C LEU A 310 0.24 26.30 -0.01
N LEU A 311 0.46 27.49 -0.58
CA LEU A 311 0.30 27.75 -2.02
C LEU A 311 1.17 26.85 -2.91
N CYS A 312 2.34 26.39 -2.42
CA CYS A 312 3.21 25.46 -3.12
C CYS A 312 2.84 23.98 -2.92
N SER A 313 1.80 23.67 -2.15
CA SER A 313 1.36 22.31 -1.82
C SER A 313 -0.09 22.08 -2.30
N PRO A 314 -0.35 20.97 -3.02
CA PRO A 314 0.55 19.86 -3.33
C PRO A 314 1.52 20.15 -4.49
N CYS A 315 2.79 19.74 -4.39
CA CYS A 315 3.78 19.86 -5.47
C CYS A 315 4.28 18.50 -5.98
N ASP A 316 4.01 17.44 -5.24
CA ASP A 316 4.37 16.03 -5.53
C ASP A 316 5.86 15.79 -5.88
N ARG A 317 6.75 16.56 -5.22
CA ARG A 317 8.20 16.46 -5.41
C ARG A 317 8.83 15.56 -4.35
N ARG A 318 9.90 14.84 -4.74
CA ARG A 318 10.71 14.01 -3.82
C ARG A 318 11.55 14.86 -2.86
N GLU A 319 12.01 15.99 -3.36
CA GLU A 319 12.77 17.01 -2.63
C GLU A 319 12.06 18.34 -2.75
N CYS A 320 12.09 19.13 -1.70
CA CYS A 320 11.44 20.42 -1.72
C CYS A 320 12.19 21.39 -2.66
N PRO A 321 11.55 21.90 -3.72
CA PRO A 321 12.20 22.81 -4.65
C PRO A 321 12.58 24.17 -4.03
N LEU A 322 11.93 24.51 -2.90
CA LEU A 322 12.22 25.72 -2.12
C LEU A 322 13.24 25.47 -1.01
N GLY A 323 13.66 24.21 -0.79
CA GLY A 323 14.60 23.83 0.28
C GLY A 323 14.07 23.94 1.71
N THR A 324 12.85 24.43 1.90
CA THR A 324 12.32 24.73 3.25
C THR A 324 11.53 23.59 3.87
N THR A 325 10.87 22.75 3.04
CA THR A 325 9.88 21.76 3.48
C THR A 325 8.82 22.30 4.45
N ALA A 326 8.51 23.60 4.37
CA ALA A 326 7.63 24.33 5.29
C ALA A 326 6.26 23.68 5.47
N CYS A 327 5.73 23.00 4.42
CA CYS A 327 4.47 22.29 4.49
C CYS A 327 4.41 21.18 5.58
N LEU A 328 5.58 20.71 6.05
CA LEU A 328 5.71 19.75 7.15
C LEU A 328 6.50 20.31 8.33
N VAL A 329 7.56 21.08 8.09
CA VAL A 329 8.39 21.65 9.16
C VAL A 329 7.57 22.61 10.04
N ASP A 330 6.72 23.43 9.43
CA ASP A 330 5.90 24.41 10.16
C ASP A 330 4.59 23.80 10.70
N MET A 331 4.34 22.51 10.48
CA MET A 331 3.16 21.81 11.03
C MET A 331 3.37 21.55 12.52
N PRO A 332 2.60 22.23 13.41
CA PRO A 332 2.81 22.15 14.86
C PRO A 332 2.49 20.77 15.41
N VAL A 333 3.24 20.35 16.43
CA VAL A 333 2.99 19.10 17.17
C VAL A 333 1.60 19.11 17.81
N GLU A 334 1.16 20.25 18.34
CA GLU A 334 -0.14 20.44 18.98
C GLU A 334 -1.30 20.14 18.03
N GLN A 335 -1.22 20.56 16.77
CA GLN A 335 -2.25 20.27 15.76
C GLN A 335 -2.38 18.77 15.49
N VAL A 336 -1.24 18.05 15.46
CA VAL A 336 -1.22 16.60 15.28
C VAL A 336 -1.73 15.89 16.54
N ALA A 337 -1.36 16.39 17.74
CA ALA A 337 -1.82 15.85 19.01
C ALA A 337 -3.34 16.00 19.19
N GLU A 338 -3.90 17.16 18.81
CA GLU A 338 -5.35 17.40 18.82
C GLU A 338 -6.08 16.45 17.85
N ALA A 339 -5.55 16.30 16.64
CA ALA A 339 -6.08 15.35 15.65
C ALA A 339 -6.05 13.90 16.17
N LEU A 340 -4.96 13.52 16.87
CA LEU A 340 -4.81 12.21 17.49
C LEU A 340 -5.82 11.97 18.62
N ARG A 341 -6.03 12.94 19.51
CA ARG A 341 -7.06 12.84 20.53
C ARG A 341 -8.46 12.72 19.92
N ALA A 342 -8.74 13.46 18.85
CA ALA A 342 -10.03 13.41 18.17
C ALA A 342 -10.34 12.07 17.48
N VAL A 343 -9.33 11.28 17.07
CA VAL A 343 -9.55 9.95 16.48
C VAL A 343 -9.56 8.84 17.54
N THR A 344 -9.18 9.14 18.78
CA THR A 344 -9.07 8.16 19.88
C THR A 344 -10.08 8.41 21.03
N ALA A 345 -10.90 9.44 20.90
CA ALA A 345 -12.02 9.77 21.81
C ALA A 345 -13.25 8.83 21.58
#